data_a5cdb0f1219a8b5034c4aaf005319984
#
_entry.id   a5cdb0f1219a8b5034c4aaf005319984
#
_cell.length_a   1.000
_cell.length_b   1.000
_cell.length_c   1.000
_cell.angle_alpha   90.00
_cell.angle_beta   90.00
_cell.angle_gamma   90.00
#
_symmetry.space_group_name_H-M   'P 1'
#
loop_
_entity.id
_entity.type
_entity.pdbx_description
1 polymer ?
#
loop_
_entity_poly.entity_id
_entity_poly.type
_entity_poly.pdbx_seq_one_letter_code
_entity_poly.pdbx_strand_id
1 'polypeptide(L)'
;MSQRPILRRCVACKKVLDRKCFLKITKDFQNGVVLSGGMGRSAYLCPNENCLEEARRKKRLDKALRCKVPTNVISVLQERLN
;
A
#
# COMPACT_ATOMS: atom_id res chain seq x y z
N MET A 1 -24.98 6.32 14.88
CA MET A 1 -23.60 6.68 15.20
C MET A 1 -22.79 6.78 13.92
N SER A 2 -22.25 7.94 13.70
CA SER A 2 -21.41 8.15 12.53
C SER A 2 -19.99 7.70 12.83
N GLN A 3 -19.51 6.70 12.11
CA GLN A 3 -18.11 6.37 12.17
C GLN A 3 -17.35 7.37 11.30
N ARG A 4 -16.39 8.04 11.91
CA ARG A 4 -15.55 8.96 11.16
C ARG A 4 -14.66 8.16 10.21
N PRO A 5 -14.54 8.56 8.95
CA PRO A 5 -13.63 7.89 8.05
C PRO A 5 -12.18 8.06 8.52
N ILE A 6 -11.41 7.00 8.39
CA ILE A 6 -9.99 7.06 8.69
C ILE A 6 -9.28 7.42 7.39
N LEU A 7 -8.80 8.66 7.31
CA LEU A 7 -8.14 9.14 6.11
C LEU A 7 -6.69 8.71 6.05
N ARG A 8 -6.27 8.30 4.87
CA ARG A 8 -4.90 7.91 4.58
C ARG A 8 -4.47 8.55 3.27
N ARG A 9 -3.20 8.51 3.00
CA ARG A 9 -2.62 9.13 1.81
C ARG A 9 -1.95 8.09 0.94
N CYS A 10 -2.20 8.16 -0.36
CA CYS A 10 -1.53 7.32 -1.34
C CYS A 10 -0.03 7.65 -1.36
N VAL A 11 0.82 6.61 -1.34
CA VAL A 11 2.26 6.82 -1.36
C VAL A 11 2.77 7.35 -2.71
N ALA A 12 1.99 7.17 -3.77
CA ALA A 12 2.37 7.60 -5.11
C ALA A 12 1.83 8.99 -5.45
N CYS A 13 0.50 9.15 -5.47
CA CYS A 13 -0.12 10.42 -5.89
C CYS A 13 -0.45 11.35 -4.74
N LYS A 14 -0.31 10.88 -3.51
CA LYS A 14 -0.56 11.63 -2.27
C LYS A 14 -2.00 12.09 -2.10
N LYS A 15 -2.92 11.48 -2.83
CA LYS A 15 -4.34 11.75 -2.67
C LYS A 15 -4.81 11.23 -1.31
N VAL A 16 -5.64 12.01 -0.62
CA VAL A 16 -6.16 11.65 0.69
C VAL A 16 -7.58 11.11 0.54
N LEU A 17 -7.80 9.88 0.95
CA LEU A 17 -9.09 9.21 0.89
C LEU A 17 -9.26 8.34 2.13
N ASP A 18 -10.49 7.80 2.30
CA ASP A 18 -10.74 6.81 3.33
C ASP A 18 -9.85 5.58 3.08
N ARG A 19 -9.31 5.01 4.16
CA ARG A 19 -8.42 3.85 4.05
C ARG A 19 -9.04 2.69 3.26
N LYS A 20 -10.37 2.58 3.27
CA LYS A 20 -11.07 1.53 2.55
C LYS A 20 -10.95 1.66 1.04
N CYS A 21 -10.62 2.86 0.56
CA CYS A 21 -10.45 3.13 -0.86
C CYS A 21 -9.05 2.77 -1.37
N PHE A 22 -8.17 2.35 -0.50
CA PHE A 22 -6.78 2.06 -0.84
C PHE A 22 -6.44 0.59 -0.72
N LEU A 23 -5.42 0.17 -1.46
CA LEU A 23 -4.76 -1.09 -1.20
C LEU A 23 -3.83 -0.89 -0.01
N LYS A 24 -3.88 -1.81 0.94
CA LYS A 24 -3.05 -1.75 2.14
C LYS A 24 -1.91 -2.74 2.04
N ILE A 25 -0.70 -2.25 2.21
CA ILE A 25 0.50 -3.07 2.22
C ILE A 25 1.15 -2.90 3.60
N THR A 26 1.39 -3.98 4.30
CA THR A 26 1.92 -3.94 5.67
C THR A 26 3.24 -4.70 5.75
N LYS A 27 4.21 -4.09 6.43
CA LYS A 27 5.41 -4.81 6.82
C LYS A 27 5.14 -5.44 8.19
N ASP A 28 4.90 -6.74 8.19
CA ASP A 28 4.66 -7.49 9.41
C ASP A 28 5.97 -7.83 10.08
N PHE A 29 6.00 -7.87 11.41
CA PHE A 29 7.21 -8.17 12.17
C PHE A 29 7.70 -9.59 11.94
N GLN A 30 6.81 -10.52 11.67
CA GLN A 30 7.14 -11.93 11.54
C GLN A 30 7.11 -12.43 10.11
N ASN A 31 6.17 -11.93 9.30
CA ASN A 31 5.90 -12.48 7.97
C ASN A 31 6.42 -11.61 6.82
N GLY A 32 7.14 -10.53 7.13
CA GLY A 32 7.62 -9.63 6.11
C GLY A 32 6.52 -8.77 5.53
N VAL A 33 6.55 -8.52 4.23
CA VAL A 33 5.56 -7.65 3.57
C VAL A 33 4.34 -8.47 3.20
N VAL A 34 3.17 -8.06 3.71
CA VAL A 34 1.90 -8.73 3.45
C VAL A 34 0.88 -7.72 2.93
N LEU A 35 -0.16 -8.21 2.23
CA LEU A 35 -1.15 -7.37 1.56
C LEU A 35 -2.40 -7.10 2.38
N SER A 36 -2.53 -7.71 3.52
CA SER A 36 -3.68 -7.50 4.40
C SER A 36 -3.34 -7.93 5.80
N GLY A 37 -3.95 -7.28 6.78
CA GLY A 37 -3.73 -7.62 8.17
C GLY A 37 -2.30 -7.35 8.61
N GLY A 38 -1.83 -8.11 9.56
CA GLY A 38 -0.48 -7.99 10.07
C GLY A 38 -0.30 -6.85 11.07
N MET A 39 0.73 -6.98 11.87
CA MET A 39 1.08 -5.98 12.88
C MET A 39 2.41 -5.36 12.51
N GLY A 40 2.40 -4.11 12.15
CA GLY A 40 3.60 -3.41 11.76
C GLY A 40 3.28 -2.14 10.97
N ARG A 41 4.27 -1.66 10.25
CA ARG A 41 4.11 -0.43 9.46
C ARG A 41 3.31 -0.70 8.20
N SER A 42 2.36 0.18 7.90
CA SER A 42 1.49 0.05 6.74
C SER A 42 1.67 1.21 5.77
N ALA A 43 1.47 0.92 4.49
CA ALA A 43 1.42 1.91 3.44
C ALA A 43 0.12 1.73 2.65
N TYR A 44 -0.36 2.80 2.06
CA TYR A 44 -1.61 2.81 1.31
C TYR A 44 -1.37 3.27 -0.11
N LEU A 45 -2.06 2.66 -1.04
CA LEU A 45 -1.86 2.89 -2.47
C LEU A 45 -3.22 2.92 -3.18
N CYS A 46 -3.40 3.88 -4.09
CA CYS A 46 -4.61 3.91 -4.90
C CYS A 46 -4.73 2.62 -5.73
N PRO A 47 -5.95 2.07 -5.86
CA PRO A 47 -6.15 0.84 -6.63
C PRO A 47 -6.17 1.13 -8.14
N ASN A 48 -5.09 1.66 -8.67
CA ASN A 48 -4.94 1.89 -10.10
C ASN A 48 -3.50 1.62 -10.54
N GLU A 49 -3.36 1.30 -11.82
CA GLU A 49 -2.06 0.91 -12.35
C GLU A 49 -1.05 2.06 -12.35
N ASN A 50 -1.50 3.28 -12.55
CA ASN A 50 -0.61 4.44 -12.58
C ASN A 50 0.08 4.65 -11.24
N CYS A 51 -0.66 4.55 -10.15
CA CYS A 51 -0.09 4.70 -8.81
C CYS A 51 0.83 3.53 -8.47
N LEU A 52 0.43 2.32 -8.85
CA LEU A 52 1.27 1.14 -8.62
C LEU A 52 2.58 1.26 -9.40
N GLU A 53 2.50 1.67 -10.66
CA GLU A 53 3.68 1.83 -11.50
C GLU A 53 4.63 2.89 -10.93
N GLU A 54 4.09 4.02 -10.51
CA GLU A 54 4.90 5.07 -9.91
C GLU A 54 5.53 4.63 -8.59
N ALA A 55 4.76 3.92 -7.77
CA ALA A 55 5.28 3.40 -6.50
C ALA A 55 6.42 2.42 -6.73
N ARG A 56 6.32 1.59 -7.77
CA ARG A 56 7.35 0.64 -8.14
C ARG A 56 8.59 1.34 -8.67
N ARG A 57 8.41 2.27 -9.61
CA ARG A 57 9.52 2.97 -10.27
C ARG A 57 10.33 3.82 -9.29
N LYS A 58 9.63 4.56 -8.43
CA LYS A 58 10.26 5.48 -7.49
C LYS A 58 10.48 4.88 -6.12
N LYS A 59 10.21 3.59 -5.98
CA LYS A 59 10.36 2.86 -4.71
C LYS A 59 9.64 3.54 -3.55
N ARG A 60 8.43 4.04 -3.83
CA ARG A 60 7.64 4.73 -2.82
C ARG A 60 7.21 3.81 -1.67
N LEU A 61 6.85 2.56 -2.01
CA LEU A 61 6.48 1.57 -0.99
C LEU A 61 7.68 1.21 -0.11
N ASP A 62 8.84 1.04 -0.73
CA ASP A 62 10.07 0.75 0.00
C ASP A 62 10.35 1.84 1.03
N LYS A 63 10.23 3.11 0.61
CA LYS A 63 10.46 4.24 1.50
C LYS A 63 9.41 4.32 2.61
N ALA A 64 8.15 4.08 2.27
CA ALA A 64 7.06 4.17 3.24
C ALA A 64 7.17 3.08 4.30
N LEU A 65 7.54 1.86 3.89
CA LEU A 65 7.66 0.73 4.79
C LEU A 65 9.07 0.59 5.37
N ARG A 66 10.01 1.40 4.91
CA ARG A 66 11.42 1.37 5.34
C ARG A 66 12.07 0.00 5.18
N CYS A 67 11.69 -0.69 4.12
CA CYS A 67 12.26 -1.99 3.79
C CYS A 67 12.10 -2.25 2.30
N LYS A 68 12.86 -3.21 1.79
CA LYS A 68 12.74 -3.59 0.39
C LYS A 68 11.47 -4.41 0.20
N VAL A 69 10.61 -3.96 -0.72
CA VAL A 69 9.38 -4.68 -1.06
C VAL A 69 9.70 -5.75 -2.10
N PRO A 70 9.40 -7.03 -1.82
CA PRO A 70 9.66 -8.10 -2.78
C PRO A 70 8.89 -7.91 -4.10
N THR A 71 9.48 -8.33 -5.20
CA THR A 71 8.86 -8.23 -6.53
C THR A 71 7.56 -9.02 -6.59
N ASN A 72 7.48 -10.15 -5.90
CA ASN A 72 6.27 -10.96 -5.90
C ASN A 72 5.09 -10.21 -5.28
N VAL A 73 5.33 -9.35 -4.30
CA VAL A 73 4.27 -8.52 -3.70
C VAL A 73 3.74 -7.55 -4.75
N ILE A 74 4.63 -6.93 -5.51
CA ILE A 74 4.24 -6.01 -6.59
C ILE A 74 3.43 -6.76 -7.65
N SER A 75 3.83 -7.96 -8.00
CA SER A 75 3.11 -8.78 -8.97
C SER A 75 1.69 -9.10 -8.51
N VAL A 76 1.52 -9.44 -7.24
CA VAL A 76 0.20 -9.73 -6.67
C VAL A 76 -0.68 -8.48 -6.69
N LEU A 77 -0.10 -7.32 -6.35
CA LEU A 77 -0.83 -6.05 -6.42
C LEU A 77 -1.31 -5.77 -7.85
N GLN A 78 -0.45 -6.01 -8.81
CA GLN A 78 -0.78 -5.80 -10.22
C GLN A 78 -1.93 -6.72 -10.66
N GLU A 79 -1.92 -7.96 -10.22
CA GLU A 79 -3.01 -8.90 -10.51
C GLU A 79 -4.33 -8.43 -9.92
N ARG A 80 -4.32 -7.85 -8.74
CA ARG A 80 -5.53 -7.35 -8.09
C ARG A 80 -6.15 -6.16 -8.82
N LEU A 81 -5.36 -5.47 -9.63
CA LEU A 81 -5.83 -4.30 -10.39
C LEU A 81 -6.36 -4.67 -11.78
N ASN A 82 -6.16 -5.88 -12.21
CA ASN A 82 -6.62 -6.35 -13.53
C ASN A 82 -8.04 -6.93 -13.46
#